data_cd0029b3abcb6f92f4b3847fcd52afc9
#
_entry.id   cd0029b3abcb6f92f4b3847fcd52afc9
#
_cell.length_a   1.000
_cell.length_b   1.000
_cell.length_c   1.000
_cell.angle_alpha   90.00
_cell.angle_beta   90.00
_cell.angle_gamma   90.00
#
_symmetry.space_group_name_H-M   'P 1'
#
loop_
_entity.id
_entity.type
_entity.pdbx_description
1 polymer ?
#
loop_
_entity_poly.entity_id
_entity_poly.type
_entity_poly.pdbx_seq_one_letter_code
_entity_poly.pdbx_strand_id
1 'polypeptide(L)' 'MTLKELAQKTLKQYGMINVQGRVKEIPGDWRDEANLNREVERYIIVPDTYLSCAVVVYVDFKEDLDD' A
#
# COMPACT_ATOMS: atom_id res chain seq x y z
N MET A 1 7.34 -4.80 7.85
CA MET A 1 6.13 -4.09 8.34
C MET A 1 4.90 -4.63 7.62
N THR A 2 3.77 -4.67 8.30
CA THR A 2 2.52 -5.05 7.65
C THR A 2 1.94 -3.89 6.86
N LEU A 3 1.03 -4.20 5.93
CA LEU A 3 0.32 -3.16 5.18
C LEU A 3 -0.46 -2.23 6.13
N LYS A 4 -1.02 -2.78 7.21
CA LYS A 4 -1.72 -1.99 8.22
C LYS A 4 -0.82 -0.91 8.82
N GLU A 5 0.39 -1.28 9.21
CA GLU A 5 1.36 -0.35 9.79
C GLU A 5 1.76 0.74 8.78
N LEU A 6 2.03 0.33 7.55
CA LEU A 6 2.38 1.26 6.48
C LEU A 6 1.23 2.22 6.18
N ALA A 7 0.00 1.71 6.09
CA ALA A 7 -1.18 2.53 5.80
C ALA A 7 -1.44 3.54 6.91
N GLN A 8 -1.34 3.14 8.17
CA GLN A 8 -1.53 4.05 9.31
C GLN A 8 -0.50 5.18 9.30
N LYS A 9 0.74 4.86 9.04
CA LYS A 9 1.83 5.83 8.96
C LYS A 9 1.63 6.83 7.82
N THR A 10 1.27 6.34 6.64
CA THR A 10 1.09 7.18 5.46
C THR A 10 -0.19 8.02 5.55
N LEU A 11 -1.27 7.47 6.08
CA LEU A 11 -2.50 8.24 6.32
C LEU A 11 -2.25 9.40 7.27
N LYS A 12 -1.48 9.17 8.33
CA LYS A 12 -1.15 10.21 9.29
C LYS A 12 -0.32 11.32 8.65
N GLN A 13 0.56 10.96 7.74
CA GLN A 13 1.45 11.92 7.08
C GLN A 13 0.79 12.68 5.95
N TYR A 14 -0.02 12.03 5.14
CA TYR A 14 -0.58 12.59 3.91
C TYR A 14 -2.08 12.82 3.95
N GLY A 15 -2.78 12.22 4.90
CA GLY A 15 -4.22 12.38 5.08
C GLY A 15 -5.08 11.52 4.16
N MET A 16 -4.67 11.31 2.93
CA MET A 16 -5.44 10.54 1.95
C MET A 16 -4.47 9.69 1.13
N ILE A 17 -4.73 8.39 1.07
CA ILE A 17 -3.87 7.47 0.32
C ILE A 17 -4.71 6.48 -0.49
N ASN A 18 -4.10 6.01 -1.57
CA ASN A 18 -4.54 4.81 -2.27
C ASN A 18 -3.38 3.82 -2.23
N VAL A 19 -3.70 2.53 -2.17
CA VAL A 19 -2.68 1.47 -2.13
C VAL A 19 -2.89 0.54 -3.30
N GLN A 20 -1.83 0.26 -4.02
CA GLN A 20 -1.85 -0.65 -5.17
C GLN A 20 -0.66 -1.59 -5.13
N GLY A 21 -0.85 -2.80 -5.63
CA GLY A 21 0.26 -3.72 -5.83
C GLY A 21 1.08 -3.30 -7.04
N ARG A 22 2.40 -3.38 -6.92
CA ARG A 22 3.30 -3.01 -8.01
C ARG A 22 3.61 -4.16 -8.94
N VAL A 23 4.06 -5.28 -8.38
CA VAL A 23 4.40 -6.48 -9.14
C VAL A 23 3.16 -7.33 -9.36
N LYS A 24 2.31 -7.41 -8.37
CA LYS A 24 1.12 -8.24 -8.40
C LYS A 24 -0.04 -7.46 -7.81
N GLU A 25 -1.18 -7.51 -8.51
CA GLU A 25 -2.38 -6.82 -8.08
C GLU A 25 -2.89 -7.34 -6.73
N ILE A 26 -3.34 -6.41 -5.88
CA ILE A 26 -3.91 -6.76 -4.58
C ILE A 26 -5.32 -7.32 -4.80
N PRO A 27 -5.61 -8.53 -4.33
CA PRO A 27 -6.95 -9.11 -4.49
C PRO A 27 -7.95 -8.39 -3.57
N GLY A 28 -9.09 -8.02 -4.12
CA GLY A 28 -10.12 -7.31 -3.37
C GLY A 28 -9.74 -5.87 -3.04
N ASP A 29 -10.13 -5.42 -1.85
CA ASP A 29 -9.82 -4.09 -1.37
C ASP A 29 -8.57 -4.15 -0.49
N TRP A 30 -7.63 -3.20 -0.68
CA TRP A 30 -6.43 -3.17 0.15
C TRP A 30 -6.75 -3.00 1.65
N ARG A 31 -7.93 -2.45 1.97
CA ARG A 31 -8.40 -2.24 3.34
C ARG A 31 -8.95 -3.49 3.99
N ASP A 32 -9.13 -4.57 3.23
CA ASP A 32 -9.55 -5.85 3.81
C ASP A 32 -8.52 -6.35 4.81
N GLU A 33 -8.99 -6.89 5.93
CA GLU A 33 -8.13 -7.34 7.01
C GLU A 33 -7.08 -8.36 6.54
N ALA A 34 -7.46 -9.24 5.63
CA ALA A 34 -6.54 -10.23 5.07
C ALA A 34 -5.36 -9.55 4.37
N ASN A 35 -5.60 -8.43 3.66
CA ASN A 35 -4.54 -7.68 3.01
C ASN A 35 -3.75 -6.83 4.01
N LEU A 36 -4.43 -6.25 5.00
CA LEU A 36 -3.76 -5.41 6.00
C LEU A 36 -2.75 -6.17 6.84
N ASN A 37 -2.94 -7.47 7.02
CA ASN A 37 -2.04 -8.32 7.80
C ASN A 37 -0.85 -8.85 6.99
N ARG A 38 -0.81 -8.59 5.69
CA ARG A 38 0.28 -9.07 4.83
C ARG A 38 1.56 -8.28 5.06
N GLU A 39 2.68 -8.97 4.97
CA GLU A 39 4.01 -8.36 5.16
C GLU A 39 4.45 -7.64 3.90
N VAL A 40 4.79 -6.36 4.05
CA VAL A 40 5.30 -5.53 2.95
C VAL A 40 6.83 -5.65 2.91
N GLU A 41 7.37 -6.05 1.76
CA GLU A 41 8.81 -6.15 1.55
C GLU A 41 9.40 -4.78 1.20
N ARG A 42 8.73 -4.07 0.31
CA ARG A 42 9.16 -2.73 -0.11
C ARG A 42 7.97 -1.95 -0.65
N TYR A 43 8.11 -0.64 -0.65
CA TYR A 43 7.07 0.25 -1.16
C TYR A 43 7.67 1.54 -1.71
N ILE A 44 6.89 2.22 -2.55
CA ILE A 44 7.18 3.58 -2.99
C ILE A 44 5.92 4.43 -2.84
N ILE A 45 6.10 5.71 -2.57
CA ILE A 45 5.01 6.66 -2.43
C ILE A 45 5.14 7.69 -3.55
N VAL A 46 4.10 7.83 -4.36
CA VAL A 46 4.09 8.80 -5.45
C VAL A 46 2.86 9.70 -5.34
N PRO A 47 2.95 10.97 -5.79
CA PRO A 47 1.78 11.85 -5.81
C PRO A 47 0.70 11.29 -6.72
N ASP A 48 -0.56 11.41 -6.29
CA ASP A 48 -1.70 11.09 -7.14
C ASP A 48 -1.96 12.29 -8.06
N THR A 49 -1.88 12.07 -9.36
CA THR A 49 -2.05 13.13 -10.34
C THR A 49 -3.49 13.63 -10.45
N TYR A 50 -4.44 12.85 -9.99
CA TYR A 50 -5.86 13.22 -10.03
C TYR A 50 -6.33 13.97 -8.78
N LEU A 51 -5.64 13.76 -7.65
CA LEU A 51 -5.98 14.36 -6.36
C LEU A 51 -4.74 15.04 -5.81
N SER A 52 -4.73 16.35 -5.77
CA SER A 52 -3.54 17.14 -5.42
C SER A 52 -3.04 16.94 -3.99
N CYS A 53 -3.87 16.38 -3.11
CA CYS A 53 -3.52 16.15 -1.70
C CYS A 53 -3.38 14.67 -1.34
N ALA A 54 -3.48 13.79 -2.33
CA ALA A 54 -3.41 12.35 -2.12
C ALA A 54 -2.10 11.77 -2.67
N VAL A 55 -1.76 10.60 -2.16
CA VAL A 55 -0.64 9.84 -2.67
C VAL A 55 -1.07 8.41 -2.98
N VAL A 56 -0.35 7.76 -3.89
CA VAL A 56 -0.50 6.33 -4.16
C VAL A 56 0.71 5.63 -3.55
N VAL A 57 0.45 4.61 -2.75
CA VAL A 57 1.48 3.76 -2.16
C VAL A 57 1.51 2.47 -2.98
N TYR A 58 2.58 2.25 -3.71
CA TYR A 58 2.79 1.00 -4.44
C TYR A 58 3.58 0.05 -3.57
N VAL A 59 3.06 -1.14 -3.35
CA VAL A 59 3.65 -2.11 -2.45
C VAL A 59 4.03 -3.41 -3.17
N ASP A 60 5.11 -4.02 -2.70
CA ASP A 60 5.45 -5.39 -3.03
C ASP A 60 5.37 -6.19 -1.73
N PHE A 61 4.51 -7.20 -1.71
CA PHE A 61 4.40 -8.07 -0.54
C PHE A 61 5.49 -9.14 -0.58
N LYS A 62 6.01 -9.47 0.59
CA LYS A 62 7.06 -10.46 0.74
C LYS A 62 6.69 -11.80 0.10
N GLU A 63 5.47 -12.27 0.31
CA GLU A 63 4.98 -13.54 -0.23
C GLU A 63 4.92 -13.56 -1.76
N ASP A 64 4.71 -12.41 -2.40
CA ASP A 64 4.63 -12.30 -3.86
C ASP A 64 6.01 -12.25 -4.52
N LEU A 65 7.06 -12.02 -3.76
CA LEU A 65 8.44 -11.95 -4.24
C LEU A 65 9.24 -13.23 -4.00
N ASP A 66 8.67 -14.17 -3.26
CA ASP A 66 9.27 -15.46 -2.99
C ASP A 66 9.00 -16.41 -4.17
N ASP A 67 10.03 -16.77 -4.86
CA ASP A 67 10.00 -17.80 -5.92
C ASP A 67 10.55 -19.12 -5.39
#